data_e3c5df4fd428309ec223d8c68537aaa5
#
_entry.id   e3c5df4fd428309ec223d8c68537aaa5
#
_cell.length_a   1.000
_cell.length_b   1.000
_cell.length_c   1.000
_cell.angle_alpha   90.00
_cell.angle_beta   90.00
_cell.angle_gamma   90.00
#
_symmetry.space_group_name_H-M   'P 1'
#
loop_
_entity.id
_entity.type
_entity.pdbx_description
1 polymer ?
#
loop_
_entity_poly.entity_id
_entity_poly.type
_entity_poly.pdbx_seq_one_letter_code
_entity_poly.pdbx_strand_id
1 'polypeptide(L)'
;MHLLVAGTIAIDDIKTPSSTRTGLMGGSAAYTAMASSFFAPTRIVGIVGKDFPEEHINTLKQRAICTDGIEHSEGESFYWSGEYHNNMDERTTHEVAVNVLEAYTPKLPASYQSSDIVVLANMSPKNQIDVREQCSAARFVVADTMDIWIQTEGKALDELLTRIDMLVINESEAKLFTQTGNLIQAGRRLLHSGPKYAIIKTGEHGALLFGPDQDFFRVGAYPLESVEDPTGAGDSFLGGLAGYLAQNDKPVDFAALKHSLSSATVMASFTCEAFSVERLASIDRAAIDLRLNAYAEYTQL
;
A
#
# COMPACT_ATOMS: atom_id res chain seq x y z
N MET A 1 -12.99 15.12 0.19
CA MET A 1 -13.01 13.96 -0.73
C MET A 1 -12.76 12.71 0.10
N HIS A 2 -13.19 11.55 -0.35
CA HIS A 2 -13.02 10.30 0.39
C HIS A 2 -12.06 9.38 -0.35
N LEU A 3 -11.17 8.77 0.43
CA LEU A 3 -10.26 7.74 -0.05
C LEU A 3 -10.75 6.38 0.47
N LEU A 4 -10.86 5.41 -0.43
CA LEU A 4 -11.13 4.02 -0.11
C LEU A 4 -9.85 3.22 -0.21
N VAL A 5 -9.57 2.42 0.80
CA VAL A 5 -8.50 1.42 0.83
C VAL A 5 -9.13 0.05 1.00
N ALA A 6 -8.96 -0.82 0.02
CA ALA A 6 -9.40 -2.21 0.09
C ALA A 6 -8.18 -3.14 -0.01
N GLY A 7 -8.08 -4.12 0.89
CA GLY A 7 -6.92 -5.01 0.94
C GLY A 7 -6.98 -5.97 2.12
N THR A 8 -5.87 -6.65 2.37
CA THR A 8 -5.73 -7.55 3.51
C THR A 8 -5.63 -6.79 4.83
N ILE A 9 -6.27 -7.34 5.86
CA ILE A 9 -6.08 -6.98 7.27
C ILE A 9 -5.63 -8.27 7.96
N ALA A 10 -4.50 -8.22 8.66
CA ALA A 10 -3.78 -9.39 9.11
C ALA A 10 -3.38 -9.33 10.59
N ILE A 11 -3.06 -10.50 11.13
CA ILE A 11 -2.25 -10.64 12.34
C ILE A 11 -0.86 -11.08 11.87
N ASP A 12 0.17 -10.32 12.25
CA ASP A 12 1.55 -10.59 11.83
C ASP A 12 2.44 -10.94 13.03
N ASP A 13 3.28 -11.96 12.84
CA ASP A 13 4.39 -12.28 13.72
C ASP A 13 5.71 -11.96 13.00
N ILE A 14 6.47 -11.01 13.51
CA ILE A 14 7.63 -10.47 12.83
C ILE A 14 8.88 -10.67 13.68
N LYS A 15 9.92 -11.23 13.06
CA LYS A 15 11.25 -11.32 13.62
C LYS A 15 12.22 -10.47 12.79
N THR A 16 12.98 -9.62 13.47
CA THR A 16 14.10 -8.87 12.91
C THR A 16 15.39 -9.28 13.63
N PRO A 17 16.57 -8.89 13.17
CA PRO A 17 17.84 -9.17 13.88
C PRO A 17 17.86 -8.64 15.32
N SER A 18 17.11 -7.57 15.59
CA SER A 18 17.05 -6.89 16.89
C SER A 18 15.97 -7.43 17.83
N SER A 19 14.85 -7.94 17.30
CA SER A 19 13.67 -8.26 18.12
C SER A 19 12.72 -9.26 17.45
N THR A 20 11.83 -9.84 18.27
CA THR A 20 10.70 -10.65 17.80
C THR A 20 9.42 -10.11 18.43
N ARG A 21 8.40 -9.87 17.64
CA ARG A 21 7.10 -9.35 18.05
C ARG A 21 5.99 -10.20 17.43
N THR A 22 4.95 -10.47 18.21
CA THR A 22 3.83 -11.34 17.81
C THR A 22 2.50 -10.65 18.00
N GLY A 23 1.49 -11.09 17.26
CA GLY A 23 0.12 -10.56 17.35
C GLY A 23 0.00 -9.12 16.89
N LEU A 24 0.85 -8.68 15.99
CA LEU A 24 0.88 -7.30 15.46
C LEU A 24 -0.26 -7.08 14.45
N MET A 25 -0.77 -5.85 14.38
CA MET A 25 -1.65 -5.46 13.27
C MET A 25 -0.85 -5.40 11.98
N GLY A 26 -1.25 -6.22 11.02
CA GLY A 26 -0.66 -6.32 9.70
C GLY A 26 -1.67 -6.17 8.58
N GLY A 27 -1.21 -6.49 7.38
CA GLY A 27 -2.01 -6.42 6.17
C GLY A 27 -1.94 -5.10 5.43
N SER A 28 -1.98 -5.21 4.11
CA SER A 28 -1.76 -4.07 3.20
C SER A 28 -2.76 -2.93 3.40
N ALA A 29 -4.05 -3.25 3.67
CA ALA A 29 -5.05 -2.22 3.91
C ALA A 29 -4.82 -1.47 5.22
N ALA A 30 -4.34 -2.13 6.27
CA ALA A 30 -4.11 -1.49 7.56
C ALA A 30 -3.01 -0.41 7.46
N TYR A 31 -1.84 -0.77 6.93
CA TYR A 31 -0.74 0.19 6.72
C TYR A 31 -1.13 1.33 5.78
N THR A 32 -1.75 1.00 4.64
CA THR A 32 -2.18 2.01 3.67
C THR A 32 -3.20 2.97 4.26
N ALA A 33 -4.20 2.47 5.00
CA ALA A 33 -5.22 3.31 5.63
C ALA A 33 -4.63 4.19 6.74
N MET A 34 -3.75 3.64 7.59
CA MET A 34 -3.05 4.42 8.61
C MET A 34 -2.26 5.57 8.00
N ALA A 35 -1.46 5.31 6.97
CA ALA A 35 -0.66 6.33 6.29
C ALA A 35 -1.51 7.39 5.58
N SER A 36 -2.58 6.98 4.89
CA SER A 36 -3.44 7.91 4.15
C SER A 36 -4.31 8.79 5.05
N SER A 37 -4.64 8.33 6.26
CA SER A 37 -5.51 9.05 7.22
C SER A 37 -4.95 10.40 7.66
N PHE A 38 -3.65 10.64 7.52
CA PHE A 38 -3.03 11.93 7.79
C PHE A 38 -3.34 13.00 6.75
N PHE A 39 -3.82 12.61 5.59
CA PHE A 39 -4.01 13.48 4.43
C PHE A 39 -5.48 13.66 4.06
N ALA A 40 -6.30 12.60 4.17
CA ALA A 40 -7.69 12.61 3.74
C ALA A 40 -8.57 11.70 4.60
N PRO A 41 -9.91 11.95 4.66
CA PRO A 41 -10.87 11.02 5.23
C PRO A 41 -10.76 9.65 4.56
N THR A 42 -10.39 8.63 5.32
CA THR A 42 -10.06 7.29 4.84
C THR A 42 -11.11 6.28 5.27
N ARG A 43 -11.50 5.42 4.35
CA ARG A 43 -12.41 4.28 4.51
C ARG A 43 -11.63 3.01 4.25
N ILE A 44 -11.75 2.00 5.12
CA ILE A 44 -11.08 0.71 4.95
C ILE A 44 -12.08 -0.39 4.64
N VAL A 45 -11.70 -1.29 3.73
CA VAL A 45 -12.47 -2.49 3.35
C VAL A 45 -11.55 -3.70 3.45
N GLY A 46 -12.02 -4.72 4.14
CA GLY A 46 -11.34 -5.99 4.33
C GLY A 46 -12.18 -6.92 5.17
N ILE A 47 -11.61 -8.04 5.56
CA ILE A 47 -12.25 -9.02 6.44
C ILE A 47 -11.28 -9.41 7.56
N VAL A 48 -11.83 -9.62 8.76
CA VAL A 48 -11.10 -10.15 9.92
C VAL A 48 -11.88 -11.31 10.53
N GLY A 49 -11.17 -12.18 11.21
CA GLY A 49 -11.75 -13.27 11.98
C GLY A 49 -12.12 -12.86 13.41
N LYS A 50 -12.69 -13.81 14.17
CA LYS A 50 -13.07 -13.66 15.58
C LYS A 50 -11.87 -13.45 16.53
N ASP A 51 -10.68 -13.82 16.08
CA ASP A 51 -9.41 -13.72 16.80
C ASP A 51 -8.72 -12.37 16.63
N PHE A 52 -9.25 -11.50 15.75
CA PHE A 52 -8.63 -10.19 15.48
C PHE A 52 -8.78 -9.28 16.72
N PRO A 53 -7.66 -8.77 17.29
CA PRO A 53 -7.73 -7.98 18.51
C PRO A 53 -8.52 -6.69 18.33
N GLU A 54 -9.47 -6.43 19.25
CA GLU A 54 -10.29 -5.21 19.22
C GLU A 54 -9.43 -3.93 19.35
N GLU A 55 -8.29 -4.02 20.01
CA GLU A 55 -7.33 -2.91 20.13
C GLU A 55 -6.80 -2.45 18.77
N HIS A 56 -6.67 -3.35 17.79
CA HIS A 56 -6.27 -3.00 16.44
C HIS A 56 -7.36 -2.20 15.71
N ILE A 57 -8.62 -2.62 15.86
CA ILE A 57 -9.77 -1.84 15.35
C ILE A 57 -9.84 -0.47 16.03
N ASN A 58 -9.59 -0.40 17.33
CA ASN A 58 -9.58 0.86 18.05
C ASN A 58 -8.44 1.78 17.61
N THR A 59 -7.27 1.24 17.26
CA THR A 59 -6.15 2.01 16.69
C THR A 59 -6.55 2.65 15.36
N LEU A 60 -7.21 1.93 14.47
CA LEU A 60 -7.75 2.49 13.22
C LEU A 60 -8.76 3.61 13.49
N LYS A 61 -9.71 3.40 14.42
CA LYS A 61 -10.72 4.39 14.79
C LYS A 61 -10.13 5.64 15.43
N GLN A 62 -9.07 5.53 16.24
CA GLN A 62 -8.37 6.67 16.82
C GLN A 62 -7.74 7.59 15.76
N ARG A 63 -7.40 7.04 14.59
CA ARG A 63 -6.96 7.80 13.40
C ARG A 63 -8.12 8.29 12.53
N ALA A 64 -9.36 8.23 13.04
CA ALA A 64 -10.58 8.61 12.32
C ALA A 64 -10.76 7.86 10.98
N ILE A 65 -10.23 6.64 10.87
CA ILE A 65 -10.48 5.75 9.75
C ILE A 65 -11.86 5.15 9.91
N CYS A 66 -12.71 5.25 8.89
CA CYS A 66 -14.03 4.66 8.90
C CYS A 66 -13.92 3.14 8.66
N THR A 67 -14.29 2.35 9.66
CA THR A 67 -14.12 0.88 9.68
C THR A 67 -15.40 0.10 9.33
N ASP A 68 -16.47 0.79 8.89
CA ASP A 68 -17.76 0.15 8.56
C ASP A 68 -17.67 -0.85 7.40
N GLY A 69 -16.58 -0.82 6.64
CA GLY A 69 -16.27 -1.76 5.56
C GLY A 69 -15.47 -2.98 6.00
N ILE A 70 -15.13 -3.12 7.28
CA ILE A 70 -14.47 -4.33 7.81
C ILE A 70 -15.54 -5.37 8.11
N GLU A 71 -15.50 -6.49 7.39
CA GLU A 71 -16.35 -7.65 7.65
C GLU A 71 -15.76 -8.47 8.81
N HIS A 72 -16.61 -8.90 9.74
CA HIS A 72 -16.24 -9.79 10.84
C HIS A 72 -16.78 -11.20 10.56
N SER A 73 -15.90 -12.19 10.58
CA SER A 73 -16.21 -13.61 10.31
C SER A 73 -15.97 -14.47 11.55
N GLU A 74 -16.66 -15.60 11.63
CA GLU A 74 -16.46 -16.62 12.70
C GLU A 74 -15.15 -17.42 12.53
N GLY A 75 -14.49 -17.31 11.36
CA GLY A 75 -13.18 -17.94 11.11
C GLY A 75 -12.04 -17.21 11.81
N GLU A 76 -10.81 -17.60 11.49
CA GLU A 76 -9.59 -16.93 11.95
C GLU A 76 -9.13 -15.90 10.93
N SER A 77 -8.50 -14.84 11.40
CA SER A 77 -7.94 -13.77 10.56
C SER A 77 -6.83 -14.27 9.65
N PHE A 78 -6.60 -13.58 8.56
CA PHE A 78 -5.38 -13.79 7.78
C PHE A 78 -4.16 -13.60 8.69
N TYR A 79 -3.26 -14.58 8.63
CA TYR A 79 -2.04 -14.60 9.45
C TYR A 79 -0.81 -14.70 8.58
N TRP A 80 0.22 -13.94 8.94
CA TRP A 80 1.53 -14.01 8.33
C TRP A 80 2.63 -14.02 9.39
N SER A 81 3.62 -14.89 9.21
CA SER A 81 4.82 -14.90 10.03
C SER A 81 6.07 -14.87 9.16
N GLY A 82 6.99 -13.98 9.49
CA GLY A 82 8.22 -13.82 8.73
C GLY A 82 9.39 -13.27 9.52
N GLU A 83 10.59 -13.46 8.93
CA GLU A 83 11.86 -13.02 9.47
C GLU A 83 12.62 -12.19 8.46
N TYR A 84 13.06 -11.01 8.88
CA TYR A 84 13.98 -10.17 8.12
C TYR A 84 15.42 -10.48 8.50
N HIS A 85 16.30 -10.51 7.52
CA HIS A 85 17.72 -10.75 7.69
C HIS A 85 18.50 -9.45 7.95
N ASN A 86 19.81 -9.55 8.19
CA ASN A 86 20.65 -8.41 8.60
C ASN A 86 20.62 -7.20 7.64
N ASN A 87 20.35 -7.43 6.35
CA ASN A 87 20.23 -6.37 5.36
C ASN A 87 18.85 -5.70 5.33
N MET A 88 17.86 -6.23 6.11
CA MET A 88 16.46 -5.76 6.18
C MET A 88 15.69 -5.75 4.84
N ASP A 89 16.32 -6.14 3.73
CA ASP A 89 15.72 -6.24 2.39
C ASP A 89 15.22 -7.66 2.10
N GLU A 90 15.97 -8.67 2.58
CA GLU A 90 15.62 -10.07 2.42
C GLU A 90 14.76 -10.56 3.57
N ARG A 91 13.66 -11.24 3.24
CA ARG A 91 12.79 -11.86 4.22
C ARG A 91 12.57 -13.33 3.93
N THR A 92 12.41 -14.11 4.98
CA THR A 92 11.91 -15.49 4.94
C THR A 92 10.49 -15.51 5.48
N THR A 93 9.54 -15.96 4.67
CA THR A 93 8.19 -16.23 5.16
C THR A 93 8.18 -17.62 5.80
N HIS A 94 7.79 -17.70 7.06
CA HIS A 94 7.69 -18.95 7.82
C HIS A 94 6.31 -19.58 7.70
N GLU A 95 5.25 -18.75 7.76
CA GLU A 95 3.87 -19.21 7.71
C GLU A 95 2.96 -18.19 7.03
N VAL A 96 1.99 -18.70 6.29
CA VAL A 96 0.87 -17.94 5.75
C VAL A 96 -0.40 -18.76 5.96
N ALA A 97 -1.34 -18.25 6.73
CA ALA A 97 -2.67 -18.83 6.84
C ALA A 97 -3.72 -17.91 6.23
N VAL A 98 -4.27 -18.32 5.10
CA VAL A 98 -5.21 -17.50 4.31
C VAL A 98 -6.54 -17.32 5.04
N ASN A 99 -7.02 -18.36 5.75
CA ASN A 99 -8.18 -18.33 6.65
C ASN A 99 -9.41 -17.64 6.01
N VAL A 100 -9.95 -16.59 6.67
CA VAL A 100 -11.15 -15.87 6.20
C VAL A 100 -11.02 -15.26 4.80
N LEU A 101 -9.79 -15.02 4.31
CA LEU A 101 -9.59 -14.48 2.97
C LEU A 101 -9.90 -15.49 1.85
N GLU A 102 -9.87 -16.81 2.11
CA GLU A 102 -10.07 -17.84 1.08
C GLU A 102 -11.44 -17.72 0.40
N ALA A 103 -12.48 -17.44 1.17
CA ALA A 103 -13.86 -17.33 0.67
C ALA A 103 -14.35 -15.87 0.59
N TYR A 104 -13.47 -14.90 0.86
CA TYR A 104 -13.85 -13.50 0.92
C TYR A 104 -14.21 -12.93 -0.44
N THR A 105 -15.35 -12.26 -0.50
CA THR A 105 -15.78 -11.44 -1.64
C THR A 105 -16.16 -10.07 -1.11
N PRO A 106 -15.42 -8.99 -1.47
CA PRO A 106 -15.64 -7.66 -0.92
C PRO A 106 -17.04 -7.11 -1.22
N LYS A 107 -17.74 -6.65 -0.17
CA LYS A 107 -19.01 -5.92 -0.29
C LYS A 107 -18.88 -4.56 0.34
N LEU A 108 -18.94 -3.52 -0.47
CA LEU A 108 -18.78 -2.16 0.00
C LEU A 108 -20.09 -1.62 0.59
N PRO A 109 -20.04 -0.95 1.76
CA PRO A 109 -21.13 -0.09 2.19
C PRO A 109 -21.51 0.91 1.08
N ALA A 110 -22.78 1.21 0.92
CA ALA A 110 -23.26 2.10 -0.16
C ALA A 110 -22.56 3.48 -0.14
N SER A 111 -22.27 4.01 1.05
CA SER A 111 -21.53 5.26 1.22
C SER A 111 -20.09 5.20 0.70
N TYR A 112 -19.48 4.00 0.60
CA TYR A 112 -18.10 3.84 0.14
C TYR A 112 -17.98 3.83 -1.38
N GLN A 113 -19.03 3.44 -2.08
CA GLN A 113 -19.06 3.34 -3.56
C GLN A 113 -18.82 4.69 -4.26
N SER A 114 -19.05 5.81 -3.56
CA SER A 114 -18.78 7.17 -4.04
C SER A 114 -17.40 7.72 -3.65
N SER A 115 -16.43 6.85 -3.36
CA SER A 115 -15.07 7.28 -3.04
C SER A 115 -14.36 7.84 -4.27
N ASP A 116 -13.63 8.94 -4.08
CA ASP A 116 -12.98 9.69 -5.18
C ASP A 116 -11.67 9.00 -5.62
N ILE A 117 -10.87 8.56 -4.65
CA ILE A 117 -9.64 7.81 -4.87
C ILE A 117 -9.85 6.41 -4.30
N VAL A 118 -9.50 5.40 -5.08
CA VAL A 118 -9.58 4.00 -4.67
C VAL A 118 -8.20 3.36 -4.71
N VAL A 119 -7.80 2.81 -3.58
CA VAL A 119 -6.60 1.99 -3.46
C VAL A 119 -7.02 0.54 -3.36
N LEU A 120 -6.64 -0.24 -4.35
CA LEU A 120 -6.73 -1.69 -4.40
C LEU A 120 -5.40 -2.24 -3.89
N ALA A 121 -5.24 -2.25 -2.57
CA ALA A 121 -4.05 -2.79 -1.91
C ALA A 121 -3.98 -4.31 -2.09
N ASN A 122 -2.91 -4.95 -1.64
CA ASN A 122 -2.69 -6.37 -1.91
C ASN A 122 -3.85 -7.26 -1.43
N MET A 123 -4.49 -7.91 -2.39
CA MET A 123 -5.45 -9.01 -2.28
C MET A 123 -5.54 -9.71 -3.63
N SER A 124 -6.36 -10.77 -3.76
CA SER A 124 -6.51 -11.43 -5.07
C SER A 124 -6.97 -10.43 -6.15
N PRO A 125 -6.45 -10.51 -7.39
CA PRO A 125 -6.87 -9.62 -8.48
C PRO A 125 -8.38 -9.67 -8.75
N LYS A 126 -9.02 -10.80 -8.52
CA LYS A 126 -10.47 -10.94 -8.61
C LYS A 126 -11.19 -10.03 -7.60
N ASN A 127 -10.77 -10.07 -6.34
CA ASN A 127 -11.35 -9.19 -5.31
C ASN A 127 -11.07 -7.71 -5.59
N GLN A 128 -9.92 -7.38 -6.14
CA GLN A 128 -9.60 -6.02 -6.58
C GLN A 128 -10.53 -5.56 -7.71
N ILE A 129 -10.85 -6.42 -8.66
CA ILE A 129 -11.84 -6.16 -9.73
C ILE A 129 -13.24 -5.94 -9.13
N ASP A 130 -13.67 -6.81 -8.20
CA ASP A 130 -14.97 -6.70 -7.53
C ASP A 130 -15.13 -5.35 -6.79
N VAL A 131 -14.08 -4.87 -6.12
CA VAL A 131 -14.05 -3.54 -5.49
C VAL A 131 -14.12 -2.44 -6.55
N ARG A 132 -13.32 -2.55 -7.62
CA ARG A 132 -13.27 -1.56 -8.71
C ARG A 132 -14.64 -1.38 -9.37
N GLU A 133 -15.37 -2.47 -9.60
CA GLU A 133 -16.72 -2.43 -10.19
C GLU A 133 -17.72 -1.72 -9.31
N GLN A 134 -17.64 -1.90 -7.99
CA GLN A 134 -18.49 -1.21 -7.03
C GLN A 134 -18.15 0.28 -6.90
N CYS A 135 -16.95 0.72 -7.27
CA CYS A 135 -16.49 2.11 -7.25
C CYS A 135 -16.34 2.68 -8.67
N SER A 136 -17.30 2.45 -9.55
CA SER A 136 -17.22 2.83 -10.97
C SER A 136 -17.03 4.33 -11.24
N ALA A 137 -17.46 5.19 -10.31
CA ALA A 137 -17.32 6.65 -10.40
C ALA A 137 -16.00 7.20 -9.83
N ALA A 138 -15.09 6.36 -9.33
CA ALA A 138 -13.81 6.81 -8.82
C ALA A 138 -13.01 7.55 -9.92
N ARG A 139 -12.46 8.70 -9.57
CA ARG A 139 -11.67 9.52 -10.50
C ARG A 139 -10.24 9.04 -10.71
N PHE A 140 -9.73 8.22 -9.77
CA PHE A 140 -8.41 7.61 -9.87
C PHE A 140 -8.36 6.30 -9.06
N VAL A 141 -7.87 5.26 -9.68
CA VAL A 141 -7.73 3.94 -9.08
C VAL A 141 -6.29 3.49 -9.18
N VAL A 142 -5.70 3.20 -8.03
CA VAL A 142 -4.35 2.65 -7.94
C VAL A 142 -4.40 1.25 -7.35
N ALA A 143 -3.63 0.33 -7.93
CA ALA A 143 -3.49 -1.03 -7.41
C ALA A 143 -2.04 -1.34 -7.02
N ASP A 144 -1.90 -2.20 -6.03
CA ASP A 144 -0.68 -2.96 -5.70
C ASP A 144 -0.91 -4.43 -6.03
N THR A 145 0.14 -5.22 -6.11
CA THR A 145 0.09 -6.67 -6.33
C THR A 145 1.22 -7.36 -5.58
N MET A 146 1.27 -8.69 -5.68
CA MET A 146 2.35 -9.51 -5.13
C MET A 146 2.81 -10.56 -6.14
N ASP A 147 4.01 -11.08 -5.90
CA ASP A 147 4.62 -12.16 -6.68
C ASP A 147 3.70 -13.40 -6.82
N ILE A 148 2.98 -13.75 -5.75
CA ILE A 148 2.04 -14.87 -5.79
C ILE A 148 0.94 -14.67 -6.85
N TRP A 149 0.36 -13.47 -6.95
CA TRP A 149 -0.70 -13.19 -7.92
C TRP A 149 -0.16 -13.14 -9.36
N ILE A 150 1.06 -12.63 -9.54
CA ILE A 150 1.76 -12.63 -10.82
C ILE A 150 1.96 -14.07 -11.31
N GLN A 151 2.27 -14.99 -10.40
CA GLN A 151 2.56 -16.39 -10.73
C GLN A 151 1.30 -17.25 -10.87
N THR A 152 0.26 -17.00 -10.07
CA THR A 152 -0.90 -17.90 -9.95
C THR A 152 -2.16 -17.38 -10.62
N GLU A 153 -2.34 -16.05 -10.69
CA GLU A 153 -3.57 -15.41 -11.20
C GLU A 153 -3.31 -14.41 -12.35
N GLY A 154 -2.30 -14.65 -13.16
CA GLY A 154 -1.87 -13.72 -14.23
C GLY A 154 -2.99 -13.23 -15.13
N LYS A 155 -3.98 -14.09 -15.51
CA LYS A 155 -5.12 -13.65 -16.34
C LYS A 155 -6.02 -12.64 -15.64
N ALA A 156 -6.31 -12.85 -14.35
CA ALA A 156 -7.12 -11.91 -13.58
C ALA A 156 -6.33 -10.61 -13.33
N LEU A 157 -5.01 -10.71 -13.14
CA LEU A 157 -4.15 -9.55 -13.02
C LEU A 157 -4.12 -8.72 -14.32
N ASP A 158 -3.98 -9.37 -15.48
CA ASP A 158 -4.04 -8.69 -16.79
C ASP A 158 -5.38 -7.97 -16.98
N GLU A 159 -6.49 -8.58 -16.57
CA GLU A 159 -7.80 -7.95 -16.62
C GLU A 159 -7.87 -6.73 -15.68
N LEU A 160 -7.39 -6.85 -14.45
CA LEU A 160 -7.33 -5.74 -13.48
C LEU A 160 -6.55 -4.55 -14.05
N LEU A 161 -5.40 -4.80 -14.67
CA LEU A 161 -4.52 -3.74 -15.21
C LEU A 161 -5.23 -2.88 -16.26
N THR A 162 -6.21 -3.40 -16.98
CA THR A 162 -7.02 -2.61 -17.94
C THR A 162 -8.08 -1.72 -17.27
N ARG A 163 -8.29 -1.86 -15.96
CA ARG A 163 -9.38 -1.21 -15.21
C ARG A 163 -8.87 -0.18 -14.18
N ILE A 164 -7.56 0.00 -14.09
CA ILE A 164 -6.91 0.91 -13.14
C ILE A 164 -6.12 2.00 -13.85
N ASP A 165 -5.88 3.10 -13.16
CA ASP A 165 -5.10 4.22 -13.67
C ASP A 165 -3.59 4.05 -13.39
N MET A 166 -3.25 3.41 -12.28
CA MET A 166 -1.85 3.27 -11.85
C MET A 166 -1.60 1.92 -11.18
N LEU A 167 -0.44 1.33 -11.51
CA LEU A 167 0.12 0.17 -10.79
C LEU A 167 1.33 0.61 -9.97
N VAL A 168 1.38 0.16 -8.71
CA VAL A 168 2.54 0.36 -7.81
C VAL A 168 3.06 -1.00 -7.39
N ILE A 169 4.28 -1.35 -7.76
CA ILE A 169 4.90 -2.64 -7.44
C ILE A 169 6.36 -2.46 -7.00
N ASN A 170 6.95 -3.47 -6.41
CA ASN A 170 8.36 -3.46 -6.08
C ASN A 170 9.25 -3.92 -7.27
N GLU A 171 10.56 -3.78 -7.11
CA GLU A 171 11.55 -4.11 -8.14
C GLU A 171 11.50 -5.58 -8.56
N SER A 172 11.39 -6.51 -7.59
CA SER A 172 11.36 -7.95 -7.87
C SER A 172 10.08 -8.36 -8.60
N GLU A 173 8.94 -7.82 -8.20
CA GLU A 173 7.65 -8.02 -8.86
C GLU A 173 7.65 -7.45 -10.28
N ALA A 174 8.23 -6.24 -10.46
CA ALA A 174 8.36 -5.63 -11.78
C ALA A 174 9.21 -6.49 -12.74
N LYS A 175 10.34 -7.01 -12.26
CA LYS A 175 11.20 -7.93 -13.02
C LYS A 175 10.47 -9.24 -13.33
N LEU A 176 9.75 -9.80 -12.34
CA LEU A 176 8.99 -11.03 -12.50
C LEU A 176 7.87 -10.86 -13.54
N PHE A 177 7.05 -9.83 -13.41
CA PHE A 177 5.93 -9.58 -14.32
C PHE A 177 6.39 -9.29 -15.74
N THR A 178 7.40 -8.46 -15.89
CA THR A 178 7.84 -7.98 -17.21
C THR A 178 8.92 -8.84 -17.87
N GLN A 179 9.47 -9.83 -17.17
CA GLN A 179 10.54 -10.70 -17.66
C GLN A 179 11.75 -9.91 -18.20
N THR A 180 12.14 -8.84 -17.49
CA THR A 180 13.35 -8.06 -17.78
C THR A 180 14.05 -7.57 -16.51
N GLY A 181 15.38 -7.62 -16.49
CA GLY A 181 16.18 -7.07 -15.38
C GLY A 181 16.37 -5.55 -15.43
N ASN A 182 16.01 -4.89 -16.55
CA ASN A 182 16.16 -3.45 -16.70
C ASN A 182 14.88 -2.72 -16.25
N LEU A 183 14.95 -1.95 -15.16
CA LEU A 183 13.78 -1.31 -14.57
C LEU A 183 13.15 -0.23 -15.46
N ILE A 184 13.92 0.42 -16.33
CA ILE A 184 13.35 1.39 -17.29
C ILE A 184 12.52 0.65 -18.34
N GLN A 185 13.01 -0.48 -18.84
CA GLN A 185 12.24 -1.32 -19.74
C GLN A 185 11.01 -1.92 -19.03
N ALA A 186 11.18 -2.36 -17.78
CA ALA A 186 10.08 -2.88 -16.97
C ALA A 186 8.96 -1.84 -16.83
N GLY A 187 9.26 -0.62 -16.41
CA GLY A 187 8.28 0.45 -16.29
C GLY A 187 7.53 0.74 -17.59
N ARG A 188 8.23 0.74 -18.73
CA ARG A 188 7.57 0.91 -20.04
C ARG A 188 6.66 -0.26 -20.42
N ARG A 189 7.07 -1.51 -20.10
CA ARG A 189 6.22 -2.69 -20.32
C ARG A 189 4.98 -2.69 -19.43
N LEU A 190 5.09 -2.23 -18.17
CA LEU A 190 3.95 -2.08 -17.27
C LEU A 190 2.88 -1.14 -17.84
N LEU A 191 3.27 0.01 -18.43
CA LEU A 191 2.32 0.90 -19.09
C LEU A 191 1.63 0.25 -20.29
N HIS A 192 2.32 -0.62 -21.02
CA HIS A 192 1.71 -1.35 -22.16
C HIS A 192 0.72 -2.44 -21.71
N SER A 193 0.74 -2.83 -20.44
CA SER A 193 -0.21 -3.81 -19.89
C SER A 193 -1.57 -3.22 -19.50
N GLY A 194 -1.73 -1.88 -19.58
CA GLY A 194 -3.03 -1.22 -19.36
C GLY A 194 -3.00 0.09 -18.57
N PRO A 195 -2.33 0.19 -17.41
CA PRO A 195 -2.39 1.38 -16.58
C PRO A 195 -1.68 2.57 -17.25
N LYS A 196 -2.23 3.77 -17.03
CA LYS A 196 -1.63 5.03 -17.55
C LYS A 196 -0.32 5.37 -16.86
N TYR A 197 -0.18 5.01 -15.60
CA TYR A 197 0.99 5.28 -14.77
C TYR A 197 1.49 4.01 -14.10
N ALA A 198 2.79 3.95 -13.83
CA ALA A 198 3.39 2.87 -13.05
C ALA A 198 4.46 3.43 -12.09
N ILE A 199 4.52 2.86 -10.89
CA ILE A 199 5.60 3.11 -9.94
C ILE A 199 6.30 1.78 -9.65
N ILE A 200 7.63 1.79 -9.72
CA ILE A 200 8.49 0.70 -9.26
C ILE A 200 9.21 1.16 -7.99
N LYS A 201 8.86 0.57 -6.86
CA LYS A 201 9.52 0.78 -5.56
C LYS A 201 10.87 0.05 -5.57
N THR A 202 11.94 0.71 -5.16
CA THR A 202 13.33 0.18 -5.18
C THR A 202 13.97 0.20 -3.78
N GLY A 203 13.18 -0.03 -2.74
CA GLY A 203 13.62 -0.09 -1.35
C GLY A 203 14.35 1.18 -0.91
N GLU A 204 15.54 1.04 -0.36
CA GLU A 204 16.40 2.14 0.10
C GLU A 204 16.81 3.12 -1.01
N HIS A 205 16.63 2.73 -2.28
CA HIS A 205 16.94 3.58 -3.43
C HIS A 205 15.76 4.45 -3.88
N GLY A 206 14.58 4.33 -3.24
CA GLY A 206 13.40 5.14 -3.49
C GLY A 206 12.43 4.54 -4.50
N ALA A 207 12.01 5.30 -5.52
CA ALA A 207 11.02 4.83 -6.49
C ALA A 207 11.18 5.49 -7.85
N LEU A 208 10.73 4.77 -8.89
CA LEU A 208 10.70 5.20 -10.29
C LEU A 208 9.25 5.36 -10.72
N LEU A 209 8.87 6.54 -11.18
CA LEU A 209 7.54 6.84 -11.72
C LEU A 209 7.62 6.92 -13.25
N PHE A 210 6.69 6.22 -13.91
CA PHE A 210 6.54 6.18 -15.35
C PHE A 210 5.15 6.69 -15.75
N GLY A 211 5.09 7.45 -16.84
CA GLY A 211 3.85 7.96 -17.41
C GLY A 211 3.86 7.89 -18.94
N PRO A 212 2.78 8.39 -19.60
CA PRO A 212 2.70 8.47 -21.05
C PRO A 212 3.80 9.38 -21.62
N ASP A 213 3.95 9.38 -22.95
CA ASP A 213 4.83 10.30 -23.69
C ASP A 213 6.30 10.31 -23.23
N GLN A 214 6.81 9.16 -22.77
CA GLN A 214 8.13 8.99 -22.18
C GLN A 214 8.34 9.69 -20.83
N ASP A 215 7.30 10.16 -20.20
CA ASP A 215 7.37 10.72 -18.86
C ASP A 215 8.07 9.75 -17.89
N PHE A 216 9.01 10.30 -17.15
CA PHE A 216 9.82 9.57 -16.18
C PHE A 216 10.25 10.50 -15.05
N PHE A 217 10.19 10.00 -13.83
CA PHE A 217 10.72 10.70 -12.66
C PHE A 217 11.28 9.68 -11.65
N ARG A 218 12.34 10.06 -10.97
CA ARG A 218 12.93 9.28 -9.88
C ARG A 218 12.89 10.08 -8.60
N VAL A 219 12.48 9.43 -7.51
CA VAL A 219 12.54 9.96 -6.16
C VAL A 219 13.46 9.08 -5.31
N GLY A 220 14.30 9.66 -4.45
CA GLY A 220 15.12 8.93 -3.48
C GLY A 220 14.29 8.47 -2.28
N ALA A 221 14.78 7.49 -1.52
CA ALA A 221 14.22 7.19 -0.21
C ALA A 221 14.57 8.30 0.80
N TYR A 222 13.77 8.43 1.87
CA TYR A 222 14.17 9.25 3.01
C TYR A 222 15.31 8.54 3.75
N PRO A 223 16.43 9.22 4.03
CA PRO A 223 17.59 8.59 4.67
C PRO A 223 17.29 8.28 6.14
N LEU A 224 17.25 7.01 6.49
CA LEU A 224 17.13 6.52 7.87
C LEU A 224 18.49 6.00 8.34
N GLU A 225 18.86 6.33 9.58
CA GLU A 225 20.07 5.78 10.21
C GLU A 225 19.89 4.33 10.65
N SER A 226 18.65 3.93 10.94
CA SER A 226 18.30 2.57 11.33
C SER A 226 16.90 2.21 10.86
N VAL A 227 16.69 0.94 10.57
CA VAL A 227 15.39 0.34 10.25
C VAL A 227 15.09 -0.71 11.31
N GLU A 228 13.96 -0.56 12.00
CA GLU A 228 13.52 -1.52 13.02
C GLU A 228 12.70 -2.65 12.38
N ASP A 229 11.74 -2.30 11.51
CA ASP A 229 10.88 -3.25 10.79
C ASP A 229 10.42 -2.63 9.45
N PRO A 230 10.81 -3.18 8.29
CA PRO A 230 10.39 -2.66 6.99
C PRO A 230 9.02 -3.15 6.53
N THR A 231 8.33 -4.00 7.34
CA THR A 231 7.00 -4.53 7.00
C THR A 231 5.99 -3.39 6.82
N GLY A 232 5.25 -3.41 5.74
CA GLY A 232 4.25 -2.39 5.45
C GLY A 232 4.81 -1.05 4.95
N ALA A 233 6.14 -0.89 4.78
CA ALA A 233 6.71 0.33 4.22
C ALA A 233 6.19 0.63 2.81
N GLY A 234 6.06 -0.42 1.97
CA GLY A 234 5.47 -0.31 0.63
C GLY A 234 3.99 0.09 0.64
N ASP A 235 3.23 -0.44 1.59
CA ASP A 235 1.81 -0.11 1.77
C ASP A 235 1.63 1.31 2.31
N SER A 236 2.50 1.73 3.24
CA SER A 236 2.52 3.10 3.75
C SER A 236 2.97 4.12 2.71
N PHE A 237 3.88 3.73 1.81
CA PHE A 237 4.21 4.51 0.62
C PHE A 237 2.96 4.73 -0.24
N LEU A 238 2.21 3.67 -0.52
CA LEU A 238 0.97 3.73 -1.28
C LEU A 238 -0.09 4.60 -0.57
N GLY A 239 -0.19 4.49 0.76
CA GLY A 239 -1.06 5.31 1.59
C GLY A 239 -0.72 6.80 1.56
N GLY A 240 0.56 7.15 1.67
CA GLY A 240 1.04 8.53 1.56
C GLY A 240 0.78 9.14 0.19
N LEU A 241 1.01 8.37 -0.87
CA LEU A 241 0.72 8.76 -2.24
C LEU A 241 -0.77 9.04 -2.44
N ALA A 242 -1.62 8.05 -2.15
CA ALA A 242 -3.06 8.15 -2.37
C ALA A 242 -3.71 9.21 -1.47
N GLY A 243 -3.25 9.31 -0.22
CA GLY A 243 -3.68 10.34 0.71
C GLY A 243 -3.40 11.75 0.19
N TYR A 244 -2.20 12.00 -0.33
CA TYR A 244 -1.87 13.28 -0.97
C TYR A 244 -2.80 13.62 -2.13
N LEU A 245 -3.04 12.65 -3.02
CA LEU A 245 -3.93 12.83 -4.17
C LEU A 245 -5.40 13.10 -3.77
N ALA A 246 -5.82 12.59 -2.61
CA ALA A 246 -7.16 12.77 -2.10
C ALA A 246 -7.39 14.10 -1.36
N GLN A 247 -6.36 14.97 -1.18
CA GLN A 247 -6.51 16.26 -0.50
C GLN A 247 -7.34 17.28 -1.26
N ASN A 248 -7.45 17.14 -2.58
CA ASN A 248 -8.18 18.08 -3.43
C ASN A 248 -8.82 17.36 -4.63
N ASP A 249 -9.69 18.07 -5.35
CA ASP A 249 -10.45 17.58 -6.50
C ASP A 249 -9.76 17.76 -7.85
N LYS A 250 -8.48 18.17 -7.84
CA LYS A 250 -7.72 18.36 -9.09
C LYS A 250 -7.55 17.02 -9.83
N PRO A 251 -7.53 17.04 -11.16
CA PRO A 251 -7.18 15.86 -11.94
C PRO A 251 -5.84 15.28 -11.51
N VAL A 252 -5.74 13.96 -11.50
CA VAL A 252 -4.46 13.28 -11.25
C VAL A 252 -3.69 13.21 -12.56
N ASP A 253 -2.66 14.02 -12.67
CA ASP A 253 -1.71 14.04 -13.78
C ASP A 253 -0.29 13.66 -13.31
N PHE A 254 0.65 13.62 -14.22
CA PHE A 254 2.04 13.27 -13.91
C PHE A 254 2.68 14.23 -12.92
N ALA A 255 2.34 15.52 -12.97
CA ALA A 255 2.85 16.52 -12.02
C ALA A 255 2.32 16.29 -10.61
N ALA A 256 1.02 16.01 -10.46
CA ALA A 256 0.42 15.65 -9.18
C ALA A 256 1.05 14.37 -8.61
N LEU A 257 1.30 13.36 -9.44
CA LEU A 257 1.99 12.13 -9.04
C LEU A 257 3.43 12.40 -8.57
N LYS A 258 4.19 13.24 -9.26
CA LYS A 258 5.54 13.64 -8.80
C LYS A 258 5.51 14.24 -7.40
N HIS A 259 4.58 15.16 -7.15
CA HIS A 259 4.45 15.79 -5.83
C HIS A 259 4.02 14.80 -4.75
N SER A 260 3.15 13.84 -5.07
CA SER A 260 2.70 12.83 -4.11
C SER A 260 3.81 11.89 -3.63
N LEU A 261 4.88 11.72 -4.42
CA LEU A 261 6.00 10.84 -4.08
C LEU A 261 6.77 11.27 -2.83
N SER A 262 6.83 12.56 -2.53
CA SER A 262 7.44 13.04 -1.28
C SER A 262 6.64 12.56 -0.06
N SER A 263 5.30 12.67 -0.11
CA SER A 263 4.43 12.15 0.94
C SER A 263 4.52 10.63 1.06
N ALA A 264 4.58 9.93 -0.07
CA ALA A 264 4.75 8.48 -0.14
C ALA A 264 6.05 8.03 0.57
N THR A 265 7.17 8.64 0.20
CA THR A 265 8.50 8.33 0.75
C THR A 265 8.58 8.64 2.26
N VAL A 266 8.04 9.78 2.68
CA VAL A 266 8.03 10.18 4.09
C VAL A 266 7.17 9.22 4.93
N MET A 267 5.99 8.80 4.44
CA MET A 267 5.16 7.85 5.19
C MET A 267 5.81 6.47 5.30
N ALA A 268 6.44 5.98 4.23
CA ALA A 268 7.21 4.74 4.26
C ALA A 268 8.34 4.80 5.30
N SER A 269 9.05 5.93 5.39
CA SER A 269 10.15 6.09 6.34
C SER A 269 9.69 6.05 7.81
N PHE A 270 8.51 6.59 8.13
CA PHE A 270 7.96 6.46 9.47
C PHE A 270 7.63 5.01 9.83
N THR A 271 7.09 4.24 8.89
CA THR A 271 6.77 2.83 9.11
C THR A 271 8.01 2.03 9.49
N CYS A 272 9.15 2.28 8.83
CA CYS A 272 10.39 1.58 9.11
C CYS A 272 11.01 1.84 10.50
N GLU A 273 10.53 2.83 11.26
CA GLU A 273 11.09 3.20 12.58
C GLU A 273 10.55 2.36 13.75
N ALA A 274 9.49 1.56 13.56
CA ALA A 274 8.91 0.73 14.60
C ALA A 274 8.17 -0.47 13.98
N PHE A 275 7.80 -1.43 14.82
CA PHE A 275 7.01 -2.58 14.38
C PHE A 275 5.58 -2.17 14.02
N SER A 276 5.03 -2.83 12.98
CA SER A 276 3.62 -2.64 12.61
C SER A 276 3.31 -1.16 12.35
N VAL A 277 2.14 -0.72 12.76
CA VAL A 277 1.68 0.67 12.65
C VAL A 277 2.00 1.54 13.88
N GLU A 278 2.82 1.06 14.81
CA GLU A 278 3.09 1.73 16.09
C GLU A 278 3.61 3.15 15.89
N ARG A 279 4.53 3.34 14.95
CA ARG A 279 5.05 4.67 14.65
C ARG A 279 3.99 5.57 14.04
N LEU A 280 3.22 5.06 13.09
CA LEU A 280 2.12 5.80 12.47
C LEU A 280 1.02 6.17 13.49
N ALA A 281 0.78 5.33 14.48
CA ALA A 281 -0.19 5.61 15.54
C ALA A 281 0.30 6.72 16.49
N SER A 282 1.62 6.86 16.67
CA SER A 282 2.23 7.79 17.65
C SER A 282 2.57 9.17 17.11
N ILE A 283 2.60 9.38 15.80
CA ILE A 283 2.92 10.68 15.17
C ILE A 283 1.67 11.50 14.86
N ASP A 284 1.88 12.79 14.67
CA ASP A 284 0.88 13.74 14.23
C ASP A 284 1.25 14.37 12.87
N ARG A 285 0.38 15.24 12.36
CA ARG A 285 0.61 15.95 11.11
C ARG A 285 1.85 16.84 11.15
N ALA A 286 2.16 17.43 12.29
CA ALA A 286 3.32 18.32 12.44
C ALA A 286 4.64 17.55 12.25
N ALA A 287 4.73 16.31 12.75
CA ALA A 287 5.90 15.45 12.53
C ALA A 287 6.09 15.13 11.04
N ILE A 288 4.98 14.89 10.31
CA ILE A 288 5.02 14.64 8.87
C ILE A 288 5.50 15.88 8.11
N ASP A 289 4.92 17.04 8.42
CA ASP A 289 5.28 18.30 7.75
C ASP A 289 6.75 18.66 8.00
N LEU A 290 7.26 18.42 9.21
CA LEU A 290 8.68 18.59 9.54
C LEU A 290 9.58 17.67 8.67
N ARG A 291 9.21 16.39 8.55
CA ARG A 291 9.98 15.42 7.74
C ARG A 291 9.88 15.72 6.24
N LEU A 292 8.73 16.18 5.75
CA LEU A 292 8.57 16.65 4.37
C LEU A 292 9.49 17.84 4.07
N ASN A 293 9.60 18.79 4.98
CA ASN A 293 10.50 19.92 4.80
C ASN A 293 11.97 19.49 4.78
N ALA A 294 12.38 18.64 5.73
CA ALA A 294 13.74 18.08 5.73
C ALA A 294 14.03 17.28 4.44
N TYR A 295 13.06 16.49 3.98
CA TYR A 295 13.21 15.73 2.74
C TYR A 295 13.35 16.63 1.51
N ALA A 296 12.61 17.74 1.46
CA ALA A 296 12.75 18.73 0.40
C ALA A 296 14.16 19.34 0.37
N GLU A 297 14.75 19.64 1.55
CA GLU A 297 16.14 20.13 1.64
C GLU A 297 17.17 19.09 1.14
N TYR A 298 16.96 17.79 1.46
CA TYR A 298 17.87 16.72 1.04
C TYR A 298 17.81 16.42 -0.47
N THR A 299 16.75 16.80 -1.15
CA THR A 299 16.50 16.48 -2.57
C THR A 299 16.65 17.69 -3.51
N GLN A 300 16.86 18.89 -2.98
CA GLN A 300 17.18 20.08 -3.77
C GLN A 300 18.66 20.07 -4.18
N LEU A 301 18.91 20.43 -5.45
CA LEU A 301 20.24 20.66 -6.03
C LEU A 301 20.57 22.14 -6.02
#